data_8f1afa753a5bc12db8d84c6e33f86e20
#
_entry.id   8f1afa753a5bc12db8d84c6e33f86e20
#
_cell.length_a   1.000
_cell.length_b   1.000
_cell.length_c   1.000
_cell.angle_alpha   90.00
_cell.angle_beta   90.00
_cell.angle_gamma   90.00
#
_symmetry.space_group_name_H-M   'P 1'
#
loop_
_entity.id
_entity.type
_entity.pdbx_description
1 polymer ?
#
loop_
_entity_poly.entity_id
_entity_poly.type
_entity_poly.pdbx_seq_one_letter_code
_entity_poly.pdbx_strand_id
1 'polypeptide(L)' 'MTFELYKDKKGEFRWRLRHSNGNILATSSEGYKAKASATKCIENVKGSADAPVKELK' A
#
# COMPACT_ATOMS: atom_id res chain seq x y z
N MET A 1 -0.84 -10.82 -7.57
CA MET A 1 -0.36 -9.70 -6.74
C MET A 1 -1.02 -9.73 -5.37
N THR A 2 -0.28 -9.35 -4.34
CA THR A 2 -0.76 -9.45 -2.98
C THR A 2 -0.42 -8.19 -2.21
N PHE A 3 -1.40 -7.63 -1.51
CA PHE A 3 -1.15 -6.61 -0.51
C PHE A 3 -0.76 -7.31 0.78
N GLU A 4 0.38 -6.95 1.33
CA GLU A 4 0.86 -7.49 2.60
C GLU A 4 0.76 -6.39 3.65
N LEU A 5 -0.03 -6.66 4.69
CA LEU A 5 -0.22 -5.74 5.80
C LEU A 5 0.64 -6.20 6.96
N TYR A 6 1.44 -5.30 7.52
CA TYR A 6 2.35 -5.66 8.60
C TYR A 6 2.50 -4.49 9.57
N LYS A 7 3.06 -4.80 10.73
CA LYS A 7 3.33 -3.80 11.75
C LYS A 7 4.84 -3.55 11.78
N ASP A 8 5.24 -2.28 11.74
CA ASP A 8 6.64 -1.92 11.75
C ASP A 8 7.20 -1.88 13.19
N LYS A 9 8.47 -1.51 13.32
CA LYS A 9 9.15 -1.47 14.61
C LYS A 9 8.56 -0.45 15.57
N LYS A 10 7.90 0.58 15.03
CA LYS A 10 7.26 1.60 15.85
C LYS A 10 5.86 1.19 16.29
N GLY A 11 5.38 0.02 15.85
CA GLY A 11 4.04 -0.44 16.16
C GLY A 11 2.98 0.15 15.26
N GLU A 12 3.37 0.72 14.15
CA GLU A 12 2.42 1.28 13.17
C GLU A 12 2.17 0.30 12.05
N PHE A 13 0.96 0.33 11.51
CA PHE A 13 0.58 -0.55 10.42
C PHE A 13 1.05 0.03 9.10
N ARG A 14 1.67 -0.81 8.29
CA ARG A 14 2.14 -0.47 6.94
C ARG A 14 1.71 -1.56 5.99
N TRP A 15 1.72 -1.26 4.70
CA TRP A 15 1.42 -2.26 3.68
C TRP A 15 2.41 -2.16 2.54
N ARG A 16 2.51 -3.27 1.80
CA ARG A 16 3.28 -3.30 0.56
C ARG A 16 2.52 -4.14 -0.46
N LEU A 17 2.70 -3.82 -1.72
CA LEU A 17 2.11 -4.59 -2.82
C LEU A 17 3.19 -5.41 -3.47
N ARG A 18 3.03 -6.72 -3.41
CA ARG A 18 4.02 -7.65 -3.96
C ARG A 18 3.49 -8.27 -5.25
N HIS A 19 4.32 -8.24 -6.28
CA HIS A 19 4.02 -8.91 -7.54
C HIS A 19 4.16 -10.43 -7.38
N SER A 20 3.52 -11.19 -8.25
CA SER A 20 3.59 -12.65 -8.23
C SER A 20 5.03 -13.17 -8.41
N ASN A 21 5.91 -12.40 -9.02
CA ASN A 21 7.32 -12.78 -9.17
C ASN A 21 8.16 -12.47 -7.92
N GLY A 22 7.55 -11.96 -6.85
CA GLY A 22 8.22 -11.66 -5.59
C GLY A 22 8.69 -10.22 -5.44
N ASN A 23 8.67 -9.43 -6.50
CA ASN A 23 9.11 -8.04 -6.43
C ASN A 23 8.08 -7.17 -5.72
N ILE A 24 8.56 -6.16 -5.00
CA ILE A 24 7.69 -5.18 -4.36
C ILE A 24 7.45 -4.04 -5.33
N LEU A 25 6.17 -3.82 -5.66
CA LEU A 25 5.77 -2.78 -6.61
C LEU A 25 5.49 -1.45 -5.92
N ALA A 26 4.99 -1.48 -4.71
CA ALA A 26 4.60 -0.28 -3.99
C ALA A 26 4.58 -0.54 -2.51
N THR A 27 4.73 0.52 -1.72
CA THR A 27 4.61 0.47 -0.27
C THR A 27 3.82 1.67 0.20
N SER A 28 3.25 1.59 1.42
CA SER A 28 2.64 2.76 2.04
C SER A 28 3.75 3.75 2.37
N SER A 29 3.49 5.04 2.14
CA SER A 29 4.48 6.07 2.41
C SER A 29 4.53 6.44 3.89
N GLU A 30 3.52 6.06 4.65
CA GLU A 30 3.45 6.39 6.07
C GLU A 30 2.95 5.20 6.86
N GLY A 31 3.16 5.24 8.18
CA GLY A 31 2.63 4.26 9.09
C GLY A 31 1.31 4.74 9.67
N TYR A 32 0.40 3.83 9.90
CA TYR A 32 -0.93 4.12 10.45
C TYR A 32 -1.04 3.52 11.84
N LYS A 33 -1.57 4.29 12.77
CA LYS A 33 -1.75 3.79 14.14
C LYS A 33 -2.86 2.77 14.23
N ALA A 34 -3.87 2.90 13.38
CA ALA A 34 -5.01 1.99 13.36
C ALA A 34 -4.95 1.10 12.14
N LYS A 35 -5.18 -0.20 12.34
CA LYS A 35 -5.23 -1.17 11.25
C LYS A 35 -6.28 -0.78 10.20
N ALA A 36 -7.42 -0.25 10.66
CA ALA A 36 -8.50 0.17 9.77
C ALA A 36 -8.04 1.26 8.79
N SER A 37 -7.18 2.17 9.25
CA SER A 37 -6.67 3.24 8.39
C SER A 37 -5.76 2.68 7.29
N ALA A 38 -4.91 1.74 7.64
CA ALA A 38 -4.04 1.08 6.66
C ALA A 38 -4.86 0.29 5.64
N THR A 39 -5.88 -0.42 6.12
CA THR A 39 -6.78 -1.18 5.24
C THR A 39 -7.53 -0.26 4.30
N LYS A 40 -7.98 0.90 4.78
CA LYS A 40 -8.67 1.87 3.93
C LYS A 40 -7.74 2.40 2.85
N CYS A 41 -6.48 2.63 3.17
CA CYS A 41 -5.49 3.04 2.18
C CYS A 41 -5.34 1.98 1.09
N ILE A 42 -5.28 0.70 1.47
CA ILE A 42 -5.23 -0.40 0.52
C ILE A 42 -6.45 -0.37 -0.41
N GLU A 43 -7.64 -0.16 0.15
CA GLU A 43 -8.86 -0.10 -0.65
C GLU A 43 -8.83 1.05 -1.65
N ASN A 44 -8.30 2.20 -1.23
CA ASN A 44 -8.15 3.34 -2.14
C ASN A 44 -7.19 3.01 -3.29
N VAL A 45 -6.10 2.32 -3.00
CA VAL A 45 -5.13 1.91 -4.03
C VAL A 45 -5.78 0.93 -5.00
N LYS A 46 -6.55 -0.02 -4.49
CA LYS A 46 -7.28 -0.96 -5.34
C LYS A 46 -8.25 -0.23 -6.26
N GLY A 47 -8.92 0.79 -5.73
CA GLY A 47 -9.89 1.57 -6.51
C GLY A 47 -9.24 2.48 -7.54
N SER A 48 -7.92 2.62 -7.53
CA SER A 48 -7.21 3.49 -8.45
C SER A 48 -6.79 2.80 -9.75
N ALA A 49 -7.26 1.59 -9.99
CA ALA A 49 -6.83 0.82 -11.17
C ALA A 49 -7.03 1.56 -12.48
N ASP A 50 -8.06 2.40 -12.57
CA ASP A 50 -8.36 3.18 -13.76
C ASP A 50 -7.77 4.59 -13.72
N ALA A 51 -6.98 4.91 -12.70
CA ALA A 51 -6.41 6.24 -12.58
C ALA A 51 -5.48 6.53 -13.78
N PRO A 52 -5.61 7.72 -14.38
CA PRO A 52 -4.76 8.05 -15.52
C PRO A 52 -3.32 8.30 -15.09
N VAL A 53 -2.41 8.06 -16.01
CA VAL A 53 -1.00 8.38 -15.77
C VAL A 53 -0.76 9.80 -16.27
N LYS A 54 -0.26 10.66 -15.39
CA LYS A 54 0.07 12.03 -15.73
C LYS A 54 1.58 12.20 -15.60
N GLU A 55 2.22 12.56 -16.68
CA GLU A 55 3.66 12.81 -16.65
C GLU A 55 3.94 14.21 -16.12
N LEU A 56 4.75 14.29 -15.09
CA LEU A 56 5.13 15.54 -14.47
C LEU A 56 6.55 15.91 -14.89
N LYS A 57 6.79 17.21 -15.05
CA LYS A 57 8.10 17.72 -15.43
C LYS A 57 8.81 18.36 -14.25
#